data_e5ceda41a39e85483df24b18230aaba0
#
_entry.id   e5ceda41a39e85483df24b18230aaba0
#
_cell.length_a   1.000
_cell.length_b   1.000
_cell.length_c   1.000
_cell.angle_alpha   90.00
_cell.angle_beta   90.00
_cell.angle_gamma   90.00
#
_symmetry.space_group_name_H-M   'P 1'
#
loop_
_entity.id
_entity.type
_entity.pdbx_description
1 polymer ?
#
loop_
_entity_poly.entity_id
_entity_poly.type
_entity_poly.pdbx_seq_one_letter_code
_entity_poly.pdbx_strand_id
1 'polypeptide(L)'
;MVSERLVELAGVNEGDRVLDVAAGYGEPALTAARRVGPAGVVVATDIAADMLAFGRERAAAAGLENVELVESDAASLDFPAGSFDAALSRWGVIFEPEPEATAARVRGFLKPGARMAISSWGPIDRVPMFSLTFGTIVERLQISPPPPGMPGPLARPTPDSIAALLEGGGFSGVEVEDVEVVFDYATPEEFVTCMREIAPPITAILSQFPPEVQGGAWEAIREAAREHAGGDGAFTISNQALFAVGAA
;
A
#
# COMPACT_ATOMS: atom_id res chain seq x y z
N MET A 1 9.76 -4.29 -8.21
CA MET A 1 9.61 -2.89 -8.73
C MET A 1 9.12 -1.92 -7.64
N VAL A 2 7.86 -1.96 -7.15
CA VAL A 2 7.35 -0.99 -6.15
C VAL A 2 8.13 -1.05 -4.82
N SER A 3 8.26 -2.24 -4.23
CA SER A 3 8.98 -2.42 -2.96
C SER A 3 10.46 -2.04 -3.06
N GLU A 4 11.11 -2.40 -4.16
CA GLU A 4 12.52 -2.06 -4.42
C GLU A 4 12.70 -0.54 -4.48
N ARG A 5 11.79 0.17 -5.16
CA ARG A 5 11.88 1.62 -5.27
C ARG A 5 11.69 2.32 -3.91
N LEU A 6 10.76 1.86 -3.07
CA LEU A 6 10.62 2.39 -1.72
C LEU A 6 11.87 2.15 -0.87
N VAL A 7 12.46 0.95 -0.95
CA VAL A 7 13.71 0.60 -0.26
C VAL A 7 14.86 1.50 -0.71
N GLU A 8 14.96 1.81 -2.01
CA GLU A 8 15.95 2.75 -2.57
C GLU A 8 15.73 4.18 -2.08
N LEU A 9 14.50 4.69 -2.14
CA LEU A 9 14.15 6.04 -1.71
C LEU A 9 14.45 6.27 -0.22
N ALA A 10 14.14 5.27 0.62
CA ALA A 10 14.45 5.30 2.04
C ALA A 10 15.96 5.21 2.33
N GLY A 11 16.78 4.89 1.33
CA GLY A 11 18.24 4.79 1.47
C GLY A 11 18.69 3.58 2.28
N VAL A 12 17.95 2.47 2.22
CA VAL A 12 18.27 1.24 2.97
C VAL A 12 19.56 0.61 2.48
N ASN A 13 20.46 0.30 3.41
CA ASN A 13 21.76 -0.28 3.16
C ASN A 13 21.97 -1.60 3.92
N GLU A 14 23.06 -2.30 3.60
CA GLU A 14 23.46 -3.51 4.32
C GLU A 14 23.74 -3.19 5.80
N GLY A 15 23.22 -4.03 6.70
CA GLY A 15 23.35 -3.89 8.14
C GLY A 15 22.34 -2.97 8.81
N ASP A 16 21.48 -2.28 8.05
CA ASP A 16 20.48 -1.37 8.61
C ASP A 16 19.41 -2.09 9.43
N ARG A 17 18.84 -1.36 10.39
CA ARG A 17 17.61 -1.70 11.08
C ARG A 17 16.46 -0.89 10.48
N VAL A 18 15.51 -1.55 9.84
CA VAL A 18 14.42 -0.93 9.07
C VAL A 18 13.08 -1.23 9.74
N LEU A 19 12.19 -0.22 9.79
CA LEU A 19 10.80 -0.36 10.20
C LEU A 19 9.90 -0.37 8.97
N ASP A 20 9.05 -1.39 8.83
CA ASP A 20 7.98 -1.42 7.81
C ASP A 20 6.62 -1.33 8.52
N VAL A 21 5.87 -0.25 8.26
CA VAL A 21 4.60 0.07 8.90
C VAL A 21 3.45 -0.37 8.01
N ALA A 22 2.54 -1.18 8.57
CA ALA A 22 1.43 -1.82 7.86
C ALA A 22 1.94 -2.68 6.69
N ALA A 23 2.82 -3.63 7.03
CA ALA A 23 3.55 -4.49 6.10
C ALA A 23 2.66 -5.52 5.37
N GLY A 24 1.45 -5.78 5.87
CA GLY A 24 0.52 -6.73 5.30
C GLY A 24 1.13 -8.12 5.13
N TYR A 25 1.17 -8.61 3.90
CA TYR A 25 1.77 -9.90 3.52
C TYR A 25 3.31 -9.88 3.45
N GLY A 26 3.96 -8.88 4.04
CA GLY A 26 5.41 -8.80 4.17
C GLY A 26 6.14 -8.00 3.10
N GLU A 27 5.47 -7.15 2.31
CA GLU A 27 6.14 -6.24 1.39
C GLU A 27 5.85 -4.77 1.73
N PRO A 28 6.87 -3.93 1.81
CA PRO A 28 8.27 -4.08 1.33
C PRO A 28 9.26 -4.75 2.31
N ALA A 29 8.85 -5.23 3.50
CA ALA A 29 9.75 -5.82 4.50
C ALA A 29 10.67 -6.91 3.95
N LEU A 30 10.12 -7.88 3.17
CA LEU A 30 10.92 -8.98 2.61
C LEU A 30 11.94 -8.48 1.58
N THR A 31 11.60 -7.45 0.82
CA THR A 31 12.53 -6.78 -0.09
C THR A 31 13.62 -6.04 0.68
N ALA A 32 13.26 -5.32 1.74
CA ALA A 32 14.21 -4.66 2.62
C ALA A 32 15.14 -5.66 3.33
N ALA A 33 14.62 -6.81 3.78
CA ALA A 33 15.40 -7.86 4.44
C ALA A 33 16.52 -8.43 3.55
N ARG A 34 16.24 -8.60 2.25
CA ARG A 34 17.28 -8.98 1.29
C ARG A 34 18.34 -7.90 1.14
N ARG A 35 17.93 -6.63 1.18
CA ARG A 35 18.82 -5.48 1.02
C ARG A 35 19.73 -5.28 2.22
N VAL A 36 19.20 -5.39 3.44
CA VAL A 36 20.01 -5.22 4.66
C VAL A 36 20.92 -6.41 4.95
N GLY A 37 20.64 -7.57 4.36
CA GLY A 37 21.44 -8.77 4.53
C GLY A 37 21.43 -9.34 5.95
N PRO A 38 22.25 -10.36 6.24
CA PRO A 38 22.21 -11.09 7.52
C PRO A 38 22.70 -10.27 8.74
N ALA A 39 23.35 -9.15 8.51
CA ALA A 39 23.81 -8.24 9.58
C ALA A 39 22.76 -7.18 9.96
N GLY A 40 21.74 -6.97 9.12
CA GLY A 40 20.64 -6.05 9.35
C GLY A 40 19.39 -6.77 9.82
N VAL A 41 18.35 -6.00 10.20
CA VAL A 41 17.07 -6.53 10.64
C VAL A 41 15.93 -5.65 10.14
N VAL A 42 14.82 -6.27 9.77
CA VAL A 42 13.57 -5.56 9.42
C VAL A 42 12.50 -5.90 10.45
N VAL A 43 11.95 -4.87 11.09
CA VAL A 43 10.77 -4.99 11.95
C VAL A 43 9.55 -4.60 11.11
N ALA A 44 8.69 -5.57 10.81
CA ALA A 44 7.50 -5.40 10.01
C ALA A 44 6.26 -5.45 10.91
N THR A 45 5.48 -4.39 10.93
CA THR A 45 4.29 -4.28 11.79
C THR A 45 3.02 -4.26 10.97
N ASP A 46 1.97 -4.88 11.48
CA ASP A 46 0.62 -4.81 10.91
C ASP A 46 -0.42 -5.12 11.98
N ILE A 47 -1.62 -4.59 11.85
CA ILE A 47 -2.73 -4.87 12.77
C ILE A 47 -3.38 -6.23 12.49
N ALA A 48 -3.23 -6.77 11.28
CA ALA A 48 -3.85 -8.00 10.81
C ALA A 48 -2.95 -9.21 11.06
N ALA A 49 -3.20 -9.93 12.14
CA ALA A 49 -2.44 -11.14 12.52
C ALA A 49 -2.36 -12.18 11.40
N ASP A 50 -3.45 -12.38 10.65
CA ASP A 50 -3.53 -13.34 9.54
C ASP A 50 -2.61 -12.94 8.38
N MET A 51 -2.53 -11.64 8.07
CA MET A 51 -1.59 -11.13 7.07
C MET A 51 -0.14 -11.36 7.48
N LEU A 52 0.18 -11.11 8.74
CA LEU A 52 1.52 -11.37 9.29
C LEU A 52 1.85 -12.86 9.31
N ALA A 53 0.88 -13.74 9.57
CA ALA A 53 1.09 -15.19 9.50
C ALA A 53 1.53 -15.61 8.09
N PHE A 54 0.84 -15.11 7.06
CA PHE A 54 1.23 -15.33 5.68
C PHE A 54 2.60 -14.69 5.33
N GLY A 55 2.87 -13.51 5.88
CA GLY A 55 4.19 -12.87 5.76
C GLY A 55 5.32 -13.72 6.34
N ARG A 56 5.09 -14.40 7.49
CA ARG A 56 6.04 -15.35 8.09
C ARG A 56 6.32 -16.56 7.20
N GLU A 57 5.27 -17.13 6.60
CA GLU A 57 5.42 -18.24 5.64
C GLU A 57 6.24 -17.83 4.42
N ARG A 58 6.01 -16.62 3.89
CA ARG A 58 6.78 -16.07 2.76
C ARG A 58 8.25 -15.82 3.14
N ALA A 59 8.51 -15.26 4.32
CA ALA A 59 9.86 -15.05 4.84
C ALA A 59 10.61 -16.37 4.96
N ALA A 60 9.98 -17.38 5.58
CA ALA A 60 10.56 -18.72 5.73
C ALA A 60 10.83 -19.39 4.37
N ALA A 61 9.88 -19.33 3.43
CA ALA A 61 10.05 -19.86 2.07
C ALA A 61 11.19 -19.16 1.29
N ALA A 62 11.45 -17.89 1.60
CA ALA A 62 12.55 -17.13 1.02
C ALA A 62 13.89 -17.27 1.76
N GLY A 63 13.93 -18.03 2.88
CA GLY A 63 15.12 -18.20 3.72
C GLY A 63 15.56 -16.91 4.44
N LEU A 64 14.63 -16.00 4.72
CA LEU A 64 14.89 -14.73 5.41
C LEU A 64 14.65 -14.90 6.91
N GLU A 65 15.73 -14.90 7.69
CA GLU A 65 15.72 -15.05 9.16
C GLU A 65 15.78 -13.68 9.86
N ASN A 66 15.99 -12.61 9.12
CA ASN A 66 16.22 -11.26 9.62
C ASN A 66 14.95 -10.36 9.51
N VAL A 67 13.75 -10.96 9.56
CA VAL A 67 12.46 -10.26 9.57
C VAL A 67 11.70 -10.59 10.84
N GLU A 68 11.43 -9.57 11.65
CA GLU A 68 10.57 -9.63 12.83
C GLU A 68 9.17 -9.15 12.45
N LEU A 69 8.16 -10.05 12.47
CA LEU A 69 6.76 -9.68 12.17
C LEU A 69 5.99 -9.52 13.47
N VAL A 70 5.55 -8.28 13.75
CA VAL A 70 4.95 -7.83 15.01
C VAL A 70 3.53 -7.35 14.78
N GLU A 71 2.55 -7.96 15.47
CA GLU A 71 1.18 -7.47 15.48
C GLU A 71 1.10 -6.18 16.30
N SER A 72 0.75 -5.07 15.65
CA SER A 72 0.61 -3.77 16.29
C SER A 72 -0.19 -2.82 15.41
N ASP A 73 -1.00 -1.99 16.06
CA ASP A 73 -1.61 -0.83 15.44
C ASP A 73 -0.55 0.26 15.20
N ALA A 74 -0.52 0.82 14.01
CA ALA A 74 0.45 1.84 13.61
C ALA A 74 0.38 3.11 14.48
N ALA A 75 -0.81 3.48 14.93
CA ALA A 75 -1.01 4.62 15.84
C ALA A 75 -0.46 4.38 17.26
N SER A 76 -0.22 3.12 17.66
CA SER A 76 0.22 2.74 19.00
C SER A 76 1.65 2.19 19.06
N LEU A 77 2.40 2.21 17.96
CA LEU A 77 3.79 1.76 17.91
C LEU A 77 4.63 2.41 19.03
N ASP A 78 5.45 1.60 19.68
CA ASP A 78 6.36 2.05 20.75
C ASP A 78 7.72 1.38 20.58
N PHE A 79 8.68 2.16 20.07
CA PHE A 79 10.07 1.76 19.91
C PHE A 79 11.00 2.82 20.51
N PRO A 80 12.22 2.44 20.92
CA PRO A 80 13.20 3.41 21.39
C PRO A 80 13.49 4.48 20.35
N ALA A 81 13.65 5.72 20.78
CA ALA A 81 14.00 6.83 19.90
C ALA A 81 15.35 6.56 19.19
N GLY A 82 15.42 6.90 17.91
CA GLY A 82 16.64 6.75 17.11
C GLY A 82 17.08 5.29 16.92
N SER A 83 16.15 4.33 16.95
CA SER A 83 16.47 2.90 16.84
C SER A 83 16.45 2.36 15.40
N PHE A 84 15.95 3.13 14.43
CA PHE A 84 15.86 2.69 13.04
C PHE A 84 16.66 3.59 12.09
N ASP A 85 17.27 2.96 11.09
CA ASP A 85 18.02 3.59 10.02
C ASP A 85 17.14 4.07 8.87
N ALA A 86 15.98 3.43 8.68
CA ALA A 86 14.97 3.79 7.68
C ALA A 86 13.58 3.31 8.10
N ALA A 87 12.54 3.93 7.52
CA ALA A 87 11.17 3.45 7.63
C ALA A 87 10.50 3.37 6.26
N LEU A 88 9.58 2.41 6.13
CA LEU A 88 8.82 2.12 4.92
C LEU A 88 7.33 2.01 5.25
N SER A 89 6.47 2.40 4.30
CA SER A 89 5.05 2.03 4.35
C SER A 89 4.47 2.00 2.92
N ARG A 90 4.19 0.80 2.42
CA ARG A 90 3.63 0.60 1.08
C ARG A 90 2.11 0.53 1.15
N TRP A 91 1.43 1.62 0.77
CA TRP A 91 -0.04 1.74 0.83
C TRP A 91 -0.62 1.41 2.22
N GLY A 92 0.15 1.65 3.29
CA GLY A 92 -0.24 1.31 4.66
C GLY A 92 -0.70 2.53 5.46
N VAL A 93 0.21 3.46 5.74
CA VAL A 93 -0.05 4.64 6.59
C VAL A 93 -1.21 5.52 6.09
N ILE A 94 -1.54 5.47 4.80
CA ILE A 94 -2.68 6.18 4.20
C ILE A 94 -4.05 5.67 4.67
N PHE A 95 -4.10 4.52 5.32
CA PHE A 95 -5.32 3.97 5.93
C PHE A 95 -5.52 4.41 7.37
N GLU A 96 -4.53 5.09 7.97
CA GLU A 96 -4.65 5.61 9.32
C GLU A 96 -5.66 6.76 9.38
N PRO A 97 -6.45 6.86 10.47
CA PRO A 97 -7.33 8.02 10.69
C PRO A 97 -6.57 9.33 10.82
N GLU A 98 -5.39 9.29 11.45
CA GLU A 98 -4.51 10.44 11.67
C GLU A 98 -3.10 10.13 11.14
N PRO A 99 -2.92 10.04 9.81
CA PRO A 99 -1.68 9.52 9.22
C PRO A 99 -0.47 10.43 9.47
N GLU A 100 -0.68 11.75 9.63
CA GLU A 100 0.38 12.69 10.01
C GLU A 100 0.88 12.44 11.44
N ALA A 101 -0.02 12.09 12.38
CA ALA A 101 0.36 11.72 13.75
C ALA A 101 1.13 10.40 13.78
N THR A 102 0.72 9.42 12.98
CA THR A 102 1.45 8.16 12.81
C THR A 102 2.84 8.40 12.21
N ALA A 103 2.94 9.24 11.17
CA ALA A 103 4.23 9.62 10.58
C ALA A 103 5.14 10.32 11.60
N ALA A 104 4.61 11.24 12.42
CA ALA A 104 5.35 11.91 13.49
C ALA A 104 5.87 10.91 14.54
N ARG A 105 5.07 9.91 14.90
CA ARG A 105 5.46 8.83 15.80
C ARG A 105 6.61 8.02 15.22
N VAL A 106 6.49 7.59 13.96
CA VAL A 106 7.55 6.83 13.24
C VAL A 106 8.83 7.66 13.17
N ARG A 107 8.73 8.96 12.87
CA ARG A 107 9.86 9.88 12.86
C ARG A 107 10.63 9.87 14.19
N GLY A 108 9.94 9.79 15.31
CA GLY A 108 10.57 9.70 16.65
C GLY A 108 11.44 8.45 16.85
N PHE A 109 11.18 7.38 16.12
CA PHE A 109 11.97 6.14 16.17
C PHE A 109 13.17 6.16 15.23
N LEU A 110 13.21 7.09 14.27
CA LEU A 110 14.28 7.21 13.30
C LEU A 110 15.51 7.92 13.88
N LYS A 111 16.68 7.50 13.43
CA LYS A 111 17.93 8.22 13.67
C LYS A 111 17.89 9.58 12.96
N PRO A 112 18.60 10.60 13.48
CA PRO A 112 18.69 11.88 12.79
C PRO A 112 19.17 11.73 11.33
N GLY A 113 18.41 12.29 10.38
CA GLY A 113 18.69 12.20 8.95
C GLY A 113 18.28 10.89 8.28
N ALA A 114 17.77 9.92 9.04
CA ALA A 114 17.16 8.72 8.46
C ALA A 114 15.89 9.08 7.68
N ARG A 115 15.50 8.25 6.71
CA ARG A 115 14.40 8.55 5.81
C ARG A 115 13.20 7.62 6.01
N MET A 116 12.01 8.18 5.80
CA MET A 116 10.78 7.39 5.63
C MET A 116 10.30 7.51 4.19
N ALA A 117 10.07 6.36 3.54
CA ALA A 117 9.45 6.30 2.22
C ALA A 117 8.07 5.66 2.31
N ILE A 118 7.09 6.32 1.71
CA ILE A 118 5.69 5.89 1.69
C ILE A 118 5.13 5.87 0.27
N SER A 119 4.07 5.09 0.04
CA SER A 119 3.35 5.13 -1.23
C SER A 119 1.85 5.35 -1.06
N SER A 120 1.25 5.98 -2.06
CA SER A 120 -0.18 6.14 -2.25
C SER A 120 -0.54 5.85 -3.71
N TRP A 121 -1.81 5.64 -3.99
CA TRP A 121 -2.29 5.63 -5.37
C TRP A 121 -2.58 7.07 -5.84
N GLY A 122 -2.45 7.30 -7.15
CA GLY A 122 -2.87 8.53 -7.80
C GLY A 122 -4.39 8.70 -7.82
N PRO A 123 -4.90 9.75 -8.50
CA PRO A 123 -6.34 9.99 -8.63
C PRO A 123 -7.01 8.86 -9.41
N ILE A 124 -8.28 8.60 -9.11
CA ILE A 124 -9.01 7.41 -9.59
C ILE A 124 -9.02 7.27 -11.11
N ASP A 125 -9.04 8.38 -11.84
CA ASP A 125 -8.99 8.43 -13.31
C ASP A 125 -7.62 8.04 -13.89
N ARG A 126 -6.57 8.02 -13.05
CA ARG A 126 -5.22 7.58 -13.39
C ARG A 126 -4.88 6.20 -12.80
N VAL A 127 -5.86 5.53 -12.19
CA VAL A 127 -5.71 4.21 -11.58
C VAL A 127 -6.81 3.29 -12.10
N PRO A 128 -6.65 2.73 -13.32
CA PRO A 128 -7.65 1.85 -13.95
C PRO A 128 -8.10 0.70 -13.06
N MET A 129 -7.22 0.16 -12.21
CA MET A 129 -7.61 -0.85 -11.22
C MET A 129 -8.80 -0.40 -10.37
N PHE A 130 -8.85 0.88 -9.97
CA PHE A 130 -9.95 1.42 -9.16
C PHE A 130 -11.09 2.00 -9.99
N SER A 131 -10.81 2.63 -11.12
CA SER A 131 -11.89 3.14 -11.98
C SER A 131 -12.74 2.01 -12.55
N LEU A 132 -12.13 0.89 -12.96
CA LEU A 132 -12.82 -0.30 -13.44
C LEU A 132 -13.57 -1.07 -12.33
N THR A 133 -13.23 -0.86 -11.06
CA THR A 133 -13.87 -1.54 -9.92
C THR A 133 -14.77 -0.59 -9.13
N PHE A 134 -14.19 0.28 -8.29
CA PHE A 134 -14.96 1.25 -7.49
C PHE A 134 -15.78 2.19 -8.35
N GLY A 135 -15.22 2.71 -9.45
CA GLY A 135 -15.93 3.58 -10.37
C GLY A 135 -17.18 2.91 -10.94
N THR A 136 -17.05 1.69 -11.43
CA THR A 136 -18.16 0.88 -11.94
C THR A 136 -19.24 0.62 -10.88
N ILE A 137 -18.83 0.31 -9.63
CA ILE A 137 -19.77 0.06 -8.51
C ILE A 137 -20.52 1.34 -8.15
N VAL A 138 -19.82 2.45 -8.00
CA VAL A 138 -20.40 3.76 -7.68
C VAL A 138 -21.45 4.14 -8.72
N GLU A 139 -21.12 4.00 -10.00
CA GLU A 139 -22.02 4.30 -11.11
C GLU A 139 -23.22 3.33 -11.15
N ARG A 140 -22.95 2.01 -11.06
CA ARG A 140 -23.97 0.96 -11.16
C ARG A 140 -24.98 1.00 -10.03
N LEU A 141 -24.50 1.21 -8.79
CA LEU A 141 -25.34 1.20 -7.60
C LEU A 141 -25.84 2.59 -7.20
N GLN A 142 -25.44 3.64 -7.91
CA GLN A 142 -25.80 5.04 -7.63
C GLN A 142 -25.48 5.44 -6.17
N ILE A 143 -24.36 4.93 -5.64
CA ILE A 143 -23.89 5.27 -4.29
C ILE A 143 -22.93 6.45 -4.35
N SER A 144 -22.87 7.23 -3.28
CA SER A 144 -21.91 8.32 -3.19
C SER A 144 -20.49 7.76 -3.03
N PRO A 145 -19.49 8.31 -3.73
CA PRO A 145 -18.10 7.97 -3.45
C PRO A 145 -17.73 8.39 -2.02
N PRO A 146 -16.72 7.75 -1.40
CA PRO A 146 -16.22 8.18 -0.11
C PRO A 146 -15.83 9.67 -0.12
N PRO A 147 -16.09 10.42 0.96
CA PRO A 147 -15.62 11.79 1.06
C PRO A 147 -14.11 11.91 0.87
N PRO A 148 -13.61 12.99 0.25
CA PRO A 148 -12.17 13.23 0.13
C PRO A 148 -11.48 13.21 1.49
N GLY A 149 -10.29 12.58 1.55
CA GLY A 149 -9.48 12.50 2.78
C GLY A 149 -9.89 11.41 3.76
N MET A 150 -10.92 10.61 3.46
CA MET A 150 -11.16 9.40 4.26
C MET A 150 -10.00 8.41 4.12
N PRO A 151 -9.63 7.72 5.23
CA PRO A 151 -8.66 6.63 5.20
C PRO A 151 -8.97 5.62 4.11
N GLY A 152 -7.97 5.25 3.32
CA GLY A 152 -8.18 4.30 2.23
C GLY A 152 -7.20 4.46 1.06
N PRO A 153 -7.37 3.64 0.02
CA PRO A 153 -6.41 3.59 -1.08
C PRO A 153 -6.28 4.91 -1.86
N LEU A 154 -7.32 5.75 -1.86
CA LEU A 154 -7.36 7.05 -2.53
C LEU A 154 -7.33 8.24 -1.55
N ALA A 155 -6.84 8.03 -0.32
CA ALA A 155 -6.80 9.10 0.69
C ALA A 155 -5.83 10.23 0.35
N ARG A 156 -4.74 9.93 -0.36
CA ARG A 156 -3.66 10.88 -0.71
C ARG A 156 -3.34 10.82 -2.22
N PRO A 157 -4.28 11.21 -3.10
CA PRO A 157 -4.21 10.93 -4.53
C PRO A 157 -3.38 11.94 -5.33
N THR A 158 -2.81 12.98 -4.70
CA THR A 158 -2.02 14.01 -5.39
C THR A 158 -0.64 14.15 -4.75
N PRO A 159 0.38 14.62 -5.53
CA PRO A 159 1.71 14.87 -5.00
C PRO A 159 1.69 15.75 -3.74
N ASP A 160 0.91 16.83 -3.74
CA ASP A 160 0.79 17.73 -2.58
C ASP A 160 0.17 17.01 -1.37
N SER A 161 -0.81 16.13 -1.57
CA SER A 161 -1.49 15.44 -0.48
C SER A 161 -0.63 14.38 0.20
N ILE A 162 0.21 13.65 -0.56
CA ILE A 162 1.14 12.67 0.02
C ILE A 162 2.35 13.38 0.64
N ALA A 163 2.84 14.49 0.06
CA ALA A 163 3.88 15.32 0.64
C ALA A 163 3.44 15.89 2.00
N ALA A 164 2.23 16.47 2.05
CA ALA A 164 1.67 17.04 3.27
C ALA A 164 1.57 16.03 4.42
N LEU A 165 1.39 14.74 4.13
CA LEU A 165 1.41 13.70 5.16
C LEU A 165 2.77 13.62 5.86
N LEU A 166 3.87 13.56 5.12
CA LEU A 166 5.21 13.51 5.70
C LEU A 166 5.61 14.85 6.34
N GLU A 167 5.30 15.97 5.68
CA GLU A 167 5.56 17.32 6.23
C GLU A 167 4.80 17.52 7.54
N GLY A 168 3.51 17.13 7.61
CA GLY A 168 2.70 17.16 8.83
C GLY A 168 3.24 16.25 9.92
N GLY A 169 3.92 15.14 9.55
CA GLY A 169 4.69 14.28 10.46
C GLY A 169 6.04 14.88 10.89
N GLY A 170 6.40 16.07 10.42
CA GLY A 170 7.63 16.77 10.77
C GLY A 170 8.87 16.33 9.98
N PHE A 171 8.69 15.56 8.89
CA PHE A 171 9.79 15.22 7.98
C PHE A 171 10.18 16.44 7.15
N SER A 172 11.44 16.53 6.78
CA SER A 172 12.02 17.62 6.01
C SER A 172 12.54 17.13 4.65
N GLY A 173 12.68 18.05 3.68
CA GLY A 173 13.19 17.73 2.35
C GLY A 173 12.32 16.70 1.64
N VAL A 174 11.00 16.84 1.76
CA VAL A 174 10.06 15.87 1.16
C VAL A 174 10.12 15.96 -0.35
N GLU A 175 10.38 14.81 -0.97
CA GLU A 175 10.37 14.63 -2.42
C GLU A 175 9.25 13.65 -2.79
N VAL A 176 8.59 13.90 -3.93
CA VAL A 176 7.53 13.03 -4.45
C VAL A 176 7.86 12.65 -5.88
N GLU A 177 7.69 11.38 -6.20
CA GLU A 177 7.78 10.89 -7.58
C GLU A 177 6.48 10.19 -8.00
N ASP A 178 6.19 10.30 -9.30
CA ASP A 178 5.13 9.58 -9.99
C ASP A 178 5.70 8.26 -10.53
N VAL A 179 5.08 7.15 -10.16
CA VAL A 179 5.54 5.81 -10.52
C VAL A 179 4.43 5.06 -11.24
N GLU A 180 4.74 4.55 -12.41
CA GLU A 180 3.85 3.67 -13.15
C GLU A 180 3.89 2.24 -12.57
N VAL A 181 2.71 1.72 -12.19
CA VAL A 181 2.54 0.35 -11.70
C VAL A 181 1.67 -0.42 -12.70
N VAL A 182 2.31 -1.34 -13.39
CA VAL A 182 1.69 -2.12 -14.46
C VAL A 182 1.28 -3.50 -13.94
N PHE A 183 0.03 -3.88 -14.23
CA PHE A 183 -0.48 -5.22 -14.00
C PHE A 183 -0.94 -5.84 -15.32
N ASP A 184 -0.53 -7.08 -15.55
CA ASP A 184 -0.91 -7.89 -16.70
C ASP A 184 -1.93 -8.94 -16.25
N TYR A 185 -3.00 -9.08 -17.02
CA TYR A 185 -4.03 -10.08 -16.81
C TYR A 185 -4.24 -10.87 -18.10
N ALA A 186 -4.35 -12.19 -17.97
CA ALA A 186 -4.58 -13.06 -19.11
C ALA A 186 -6.00 -12.89 -19.67
N THR A 187 -6.96 -12.54 -18.80
CA THR A 187 -8.37 -12.30 -19.19
C THR A 187 -9.04 -11.30 -18.25
N PRO A 188 -10.17 -10.69 -18.66
CA PRO A 188 -11.02 -9.89 -17.77
C PRO A 188 -11.53 -10.70 -16.55
N GLU A 189 -11.73 -11.98 -16.68
CA GLU A 189 -12.13 -12.89 -15.60
C GLU A 189 -11.03 -13.03 -14.54
N GLU A 190 -9.77 -13.11 -14.97
CA GLU A 190 -8.63 -13.13 -14.05
C GLU A 190 -8.55 -11.83 -13.25
N PHE A 191 -8.71 -10.67 -13.91
CA PHE A 191 -8.80 -9.38 -13.22
C PHE A 191 -9.89 -9.36 -12.16
N VAL A 192 -11.12 -9.78 -12.50
CA VAL A 192 -12.24 -9.81 -11.54
C VAL A 192 -11.94 -10.74 -10.38
N THR A 193 -11.36 -11.92 -10.65
CA THR A 193 -10.99 -12.89 -9.61
C THR A 193 -9.95 -12.29 -8.67
N CYS A 194 -8.91 -11.69 -9.22
CA CYS A 194 -7.89 -10.99 -8.47
C CYS A 194 -8.50 -9.89 -7.58
N MET A 195 -9.38 -9.04 -8.14
CA MET A 195 -10.02 -7.96 -7.37
C MET A 195 -10.91 -8.47 -6.23
N ARG A 196 -11.56 -9.61 -6.39
CA ARG A 196 -12.33 -10.24 -5.30
C ARG A 196 -11.44 -10.68 -4.13
N GLU A 197 -10.23 -11.11 -4.43
CA GLU A 197 -9.29 -11.60 -3.42
C GLU A 197 -8.53 -10.46 -2.71
N ILE A 198 -8.10 -9.44 -3.47
CA ILE A 198 -7.20 -8.40 -2.94
C ILE A 198 -7.90 -7.10 -2.52
N ALA A 199 -9.21 -6.96 -2.79
CA ALA A 199 -9.95 -5.73 -2.51
C ALA A 199 -11.10 -5.93 -1.50
N PRO A 200 -10.81 -6.25 -0.22
CA PRO A 200 -11.82 -6.40 0.83
C PRO A 200 -12.81 -5.23 0.94
N PRO A 201 -12.42 -3.94 0.73
CA PRO A 201 -13.38 -2.84 0.75
C PRO A 201 -14.50 -2.96 -0.30
N ILE A 202 -14.21 -3.48 -1.48
CA ILE A 202 -15.23 -3.74 -2.52
C ILE A 202 -16.23 -4.78 -2.03
N THR A 203 -15.73 -5.89 -1.52
CA THR A 203 -16.56 -6.98 -0.99
C THR A 203 -17.41 -6.49 0.19
N ALA A 204 -16.85 -5.66 1.08
CA ALA A 204 -17.58 -5.06 2.21
C ALA A 204 -18.70 -4.13 1.77
N ILE A 205 -18.49 -3.30 0.74
CA ILE A 205 -19.55 -2.46 0.16
C ILE A 205 -20.65 -3.35 -0.44
N LEU A 206 -20.29 -4.31 -1.26
CA LEU A 206 -21.23 -5.18 -1.95
C LEU A 206 -22.04 -6.07 -0.97
N SER A 207 -21.44 -6.49 0.14
CA SER A 207 -22.14 -7.31 1.15
C SER A 207 -23.36 -6.65 1.79
N GLN A 208 -23.49 -5.33 1.66
CA GLN A 208 -24.67 -4.58 2.13
C GLN A 208 -25.88 -4.69 1.18
N PHE A 209 -25.71 -5.30 0.01
CA PHE A 209 -26.77 -5.44 -1.00
C PHE A 209 -27.19 -6.91 -1.15
N PRO A 210 -28.41 -7.16 -1.69
CA PRO A 210 -28.87 -8.52 -1.99
C PRO A 210 -27.92 -9.27 -2.95
N PRO A 211 -27.85 -10.61 -2.86
CA PRO A 211 -26.92 -11.42 -3.70
C PRO A 211 -27.03 -11.18 -5.21
N GLU A 212 -28.24 -10.91 -5.70
CA GLU A 212 -28.46 -10.59 -7.12
C GLU A 212 -27.81 -9.28 -7.54
N VAL A 213 -27.85 -8.25 -6.67
CA VAL A 213 -27.19 -6.96 -6.87
C VAL A 213 -25.68 -7.12 -6.81
N GLN A 214 -25.18 -7.91 -5.87
CA GLN A 214 -23.74 -8.24 -5.78
C GLN A 214 -23.25 -8.91 -7.06
N GLY A 215 -23.97 -9.93 -7.56
CA GLY A 215 -23.67 -10.63 -8.80
C GLY A 215 -23.66 -9.68 -10.01
N GLY A 216 -24.67 -8.82 -10.10
CA GLY A 216 -24.77 -7.81 -11.17
C GLY A 216 -23.65 -6.77 -11.12
N ALA A 217 -23.16 -6.39 -9.94
CA ALA A 217 -22.02 -5.47 -9.79
C ALA A 217 -20.72 -6.11 -10.28
N TRP A 218 -20.45 -7.35 -9.90
CA TRP A 218 -19.28 -8.08 -10.41
C TRP A 218 -19.31 -8.34 -11.91
N GLU A 219 -20.52 -8.56 -12.48
CA GLU A 219 -20.66 -8.67 -13.93
C GLU A 219 -20.38 -7.34 -14.64
N ALA A 220 -20.83 -6.21 -14.07
CA ALA A 220 -20.53 -4.90 -14.61
C ALA A 220 -19.01 -4.59 -14.58
N ILE A 221 -18.32 -4.97 -13.51
CA ILE A 221 -16.84 -4.87 -13.44
C ILE A 221 -16.19 -5.70 -14.54
N ARG A 222 -16.68 -6.92 -14.78
CA ARG A 222 -16.14 -7.80 -15.85
C ARG A 222 -16.36 -7.15 -17.23
N GLU A 223 -17.53 -6.58 -17.46
CA GLU A 223 -17.85 -5.91 -18.70
C GLU A 223 -16.98 -4.67 -18.94
N ALA A 224 -16.77 -3.84 -17.91
CA ALA A 224 -15.85 -2.72 -17.95
C ALA A 224 -14.40 -3.16 -18.26
N ALA A 225 -13.96 -4.27 -17.67
CA ALA A 225 -12.65 -4.85 -17.96
C ALA A 225 -12.54 -5.37 -19.40
N ARG A 226 -13.59 -6.00 -19.94
CA ARG A 226 -13.63 -6.43 -21.35
C ARG A 226 -13.58 -5.24 -22.32
N GLU A 227 -14.32 -4.19 -22.03
CA GLU A 227 -14.27 -2.96 -22.84
C GLU A 227 -12.88 -2.35 -22.82
N HIS A 228 -12.27 -2.28 -21.65
CA HIS A 228 -10.89 -1.78 -21.48
C HIS A 228 -9.87 -2.65 -22.23
N ALA A 229 -10.02 -3.96 -22.18
CA ALA A 229 -9.17 -4.93 -22.88
C ALA A 229 -9.40 -4.93 -24.42
N GLY A 230 -10.51 -4.40 -24.90
CA GLY A 230 -10.93 -4.52 -26.31
C GLY A 230 -11.44 -5.93 -26.67
N GLY A 231 -11.86 -6.73 -25.68
CA GLY A 231 -12.37 -8.11 -25.85
C GLY A 231 -12.04 -9.01 -24.67
N ASP A 232 -12.11 -10.32 -24.89
CA ASP A 232 -11.86 -11.35 -23.84
C ASP A 232 -10.38 -11.78 -23.71
N GLY A 233 -9.47 -11.11 -24.43
CA GLY A 233 -8.04 -11.43 -24.44
C GLY A 233 -7.26 -10.87 -23.25
N ALA A 234 -5.95 -11.12 -23.28
CA ALA A 234 -5.00 -10.54 -22.33
C ALA A 234 -4.97 -9.01 -22.43
N PHE A 235 -4.83 -8.36 -21.30
CA PHE A 235 -4.72 -6.91 -21.24
C PHE A 235 -3.82 -6.46 -20.09
N THR A 236 -3.29 -5.25 -20.27
CA THR A 236 -2.41 -4.60 -19.30
C THR A 236 -3.09 -3.34 -18.78
N ILE A 237 -3.07 -3.12 -17.49
CA ILE A 237 -3.48 -1.85 -16.89
C ILE A 237 -2.27 -1.15 -16.28
N SER A 238 -2.11 0.12 -16.63
CA SER A 238 -1.10 1.01 -16.08
C SER A 238 -1.76 1.92 -15.06
N ASN A 239 -1.29 1.85 -13.82
CA ASN A 239 -1.82 2.59 -12.70
C ASN A 239 -0.77 3.58 -12.19
N GLN A 240 -1.20 4.80 -11.89
CA GLN A 240 -0.36 5.80 -11.26
C GLN A 240 -0.26 5.53 -9.76
N ALA A 241 0.96 5.43 -9.25
CA ALA A 241 1.27 5.48 -7.84
C ALA A 241 2.14 6.70 -7.53
N LEU A 242 2.01 7.24 -6.34
CA LEU A 242 2.81 8.35 -5.83
C LEU A 242 3.70 7.83 -4.70
N PHE A 243 4.98 8.11 -4.77
CA PHE A 243 5.93 7.76 -3.73
C PHE A 243 6.48 9.04 -3.13
N ALA A 244 6.45 9.14 -1.81
CA ALA A 244 7.03 10.26 -1.08
C ALA A 244 8.12 9.78 -0.14
N VAL A 245 9.18 10.56 -0.02
CA VAL A 245 10.27 10.33 0.92
C VAL A 245 10.63 11.61 1.64
N GLY A 246 10.89 11.54 2.93
CA GLY A 246 11.33 12.67 3.75
C GLY A 246 12.37 12.25 4.78
N ALA A 247 13.18 13.19 5.24
CA ALA A 247 14.22 12.98 6.27
C ALA A 247 13.72 13.36 7.67
N ALA A 248 14.08 12.57 8.69
CA ALA A 248 13.75 12.77 10.09
C ALA A 248 14.54 13.89 10.78
#